data_c3751c3ca47e79f787f3e0c7bdd8088f
#
_entry.id   c3751c3ca47e79f787f3e0c7bdd8088f
#
_cell.length_a   1.000
_cell.length_b   1.000
_cell.length_c   1.000
_cell.angle_alpha   90.00
_cell.angle_beta   90.00
_cell.angle_gamma   90.00
#
_symmetry.space_group_name_H-M   'P 1'
#
loop_
_entity.id
_entity.type
_entity.pdbx_description
1 polymer ?
#
loop_
_entity_poly.entity_id
_entity_poly.type
_entity_poly.pdbx_seq_one_letter_code
_entity_poly.pdbx_strand_id
1 'polypeptide(L)'
;MNHRPILAIAATACLLASAACGGNSKSSDSAPTTLTEMDYYEAPPQNTQLPQLVDSCGKQAGVTVQHQQLPRDQMMPKLLQEASARKMPDLTLIDNPDLQQFATTGALVALDDAGLSTTGLYPSIVDAGKYNGKVYGIAPGVNGLALYYNKDLFTHAGLQPPTTWPELTAAAQKLTHGKQYGIAFSAVGTEEGSFQFEPFFWTAGASLKQLDSPQAVQALTFVDDLVHKGYASKSVVNWSQADVNDQFAAGNAAMMVNGPWQLPVLTKKTGLNFGIVPIPGPTPADKPVTPLGGEVWAVGHSNPAREAKAIAVVKCLLGADLSLQWSKAAGYLSSNTTAAEQQGKDDPNLAAFVAELATARARTADLGTGYPKASQALYTALQSALAGGTAPQAALAKAQQDAAS
;
A
#
# COMPACT_ATOMS: atom_id res chain seq x y z
N MET A 1 48.12 13.05 -59.86
CA MET A 1 49.38 12.33 -60.25
C MET A 1 49.67 11.33 -59.12
N ASN A 2 49.76 10.07 -59.54
CA ASN A 2 50.50 8.94 -58.93
C ASN A 2 49.98 8.35 -57.60
N HIS A 3 49.70 7.18 -57.49
CA HIS A 3 49.87 5.81 -58.01
C HIS A 3 49.41 4.86 -56.88
N ARG A 4 48.52 3.93 -57.19
CA ARG A 4 48.26 2.76 -56.33
C ARG A 4 49.42 1.75 -56.49
N PRO A 5 49.62 0.85 -55.53
CA PRO A 5 49.63 -0.55 -55.96
C PRO A 5 48.70 -1.45 -55.15
N ILE A 6 48.21 -2.44 -55.89
CA ILE A 6 47.45 -3.60 -55.51
C ILE A 6 48.39 -4.63 -54.89
N LEU A 7 48.04 -5.23 -53.77
CA LEU A 7 48.69 -6.45 -53.28
C LEU A 7 47.64 -7.55 -53.14
N ALA A 8 47.85 -8.64 -53.90
CA ALA A 8 47.11 -9.86 -53.86
C ALA A 8 47.50 -10.68 -52.62
N ILE A 9 46.53 -11.26 -51.95
CA ILE A 9 46.74 -12.22 -50.86
C ILE A 9 46.12 -13.55 -51.26
N ALA A 10 46.95 -14.56 -51.23
CA ALA A 10 46.66 -15.96 -51.55
C ALA A 10 45.75 -16.62 -50.50
N ALA A 11 44.78 -17.37 -50.95
CA ALA A 11 43.92 -18.21 -50.15
C ALA A 11 44.63 -19.51 -49.75
N THR A 12 44.81 -19.75 -48.43
CA THR A 12 45.25 -21.05 -47.94
C THR A 12 44.05 -21.72 -47.26
N ALA A 13 43.55 -22.78 -47.86
CA ALA A 13 42.48 -23.62 -47.32
C ALA A 13 43.07 -24.56 -46.27
N CYS A 14 42.65 -24.41 -45.00
CA CYS A 14 42.82 -25.42 -43.97
C CYS A 14 41.49 -26.16 -43.74
N LEU A 15 41.46 -27.40 -44.23
CA LEU A 15 40.44 -28.41 -43.85
C LEU A 15 40.72 -28.85 -42.39
N LEU A 16 39.82 -28.50 -41.47
CA LEU A 16 39.78 -29.05 -40.13
C LEU A 16 38.54 -29.95 -39.98
N ALA A 17 38.79 -31.21 -39.70
CA ALA A 17 37.83 -32.24 -39.46
C ALA A 17 36.95 -31.91 -38.24
N SER A 18 35.65 -31.81 -38.43
CA SER A 18 34.65 -31.69 -37.37
C SER A 18 34.43 -33.09 -36.75
N ALA A 19 35.06 -33.31 -35.59
CA ALA A 19 34.65 -34.37 -34.67
C ALA A 19 33.34 -33.96 -33.99
N ALA A 20 32.23 -34.55 -34.44
CA ALA A 20 30.93 -34.43 -33.75
C ALA A 20 30.98 -35.20 -32.43
N CYS A 21 31.35 -34.55 -31.34
CA CYS A 21 30.98 -34.99 -29.98
C CYS A 21 29.56 -34.51 -29.71
N GLY A 22 28.58 -35.39 -29.89
CA GLY A 22 27.23 -35.23 -29.34
C GLY A 22 27.28 -35.20 -27.81
N GLY A 23 27.62 -34.05 -27.24
CA GLY A 23 27.43 -33.77 -25.85
C GLY A 23 25.97 -33.42 -25.63
N ASN A 24 25.20 -34.36 -25.09
CA ASN A 24 23.89 -34.12 -24.50
C ASN A 24 24.09 -33.19 -23.30
N SER A 25 24.10 -31.88 -23.52
CA SER A 25 24.09 -30.88 -22.44
C SER A 25 22.72 -31.03 -21.77
N LYS A 26 22.62 -31.95 -20.83
CA LYS A 26 21.66 -31.78 -19.75
C LYS A 26 22.00 -30.40 -19.14
N SER A 27 21.15 -29.40 -19.37
CA SER A 27 21.14 -28.22 -18.55
C SER A 27 21.04 -28.75 -17.12
N SER A 28 22.12 -28.68 -16.36
CA SER A 28 22.06 -28.90 -14.93
C SER A 28 21.16 -27.79 -14.38
N ASP A 29 19.90 -28.10 -14.11
CA ASP A 29 19.03 -27.31 -13.27
C ASP A 29 19.63 -27.30 -11.85
N SER A 30 20.77 -26.63 -11.71
CA SER A 30 21.30 -26.32 -10.38
C SER A 30 20.31 -25.36 -9.73
N ALA A 31 19.84 -25.69 -8.54
CA ALA A 31 18.95 -24.84 -7.77
C ALA A 31 19.56 -23.43 -7.67
N PRO A 32 18.76 -22.36 -7.87
CA PRO A 32 19.27 -20.99 -7.82
C PRO A 32 19.91 -20.73 -6.45
N THR A 33 21.04 -20.04 -6.45
CA THR A 33 21.73 -19.60 -5.23
C THR A 33 21.33 -18.18 -4.83
N THR A 34 20.69 -17.43 -5.74
CA THR A 34 20.31 -16.03 -5.55
C THR A 34 18.91 -15.80 -6.07
N LEU A 35 18.07 -15.14 -5.27
CA LEU A 35 16.76 -14.61 -5.64
C LEU A 35 16.81 -13.07 -5.67
N THR A 36 15.86 -12.46 -6.35
CA THR A 36 15.64 -11.01 -6.37
C THR A 36 14.37 -10.67 -5.61
N GLU A 37 14.40 -9.58 -4.88
CA GLU A 37 13.26 -9.07 -4.12
C GLU A 37 13.07 -7.58 -4.44
N MET A 38 11.80 -7.12 -4.50
CA MET A 38 11.46 -5.71 -4.72
C MET A 38 10.36 -5.27 -3.78
N ASP A 39 10.60 -4.12 -3.11
CA ASP A 39 9.66 -3.43 -2.21
C ASP A 39 9.76 -1.90 -2.36
N TYR A 40 8.91 -1.15 -1.64
CA TYR A 40 8.91 0.32 -1.67
C TYR A 40 9.12 0.98 -0.30
N TYR A 41 9.63 0.27 0.68
CA TYR A 41 9.90 0.83 2.00
C TYR A 41 11.24 1.54 2.06
N GLU A 42 11.23 2.88 1.95
CA GLU A 42 12.45 3.70 1.96
C GLU A 42 12.80 4.25 3.34
N ALA A 43 11.87 4.23 4.30
CA ALA A 43 12.04 4.85 5.60
C ALA A 43 12.19 3.82 6.75
N PRO A 44 12.97 4.15 7.81
CA PRO A 44 13.02 3.36 9.03
C PRO A 44 11.67 3.34 9.77
N PRO A 45 11.34 2.22 10.45
CA PRO A 45 12.17 1.02 10.62
C PRO A 45 12.02 0.01 9.47
N GLN A 46 11.06 0.19 8.57
CA GLN A 46 10.67 -0.81 7.58
C GLN A 46 11.83 -1.14 6.62
N ASN A 47 12.54 -0.13 6.10
CA ASN A 47 13.65 -0.29 5.15
C ASN A 47 14.85 -1.09 5.70
N THR A 48 14.94 -1.26 7.02
CA THR A 48 16.00 -2.03 7.67
C THR A 48 15.51 -3.38 8.16
N GLN A 49 14.26 -3.47 8.63
CA GLN A 49 13.70 -4.71 9.19
C GLN A 49 13.29 -5.70 8.10
N LEU A 50 12.70 -5.22 7.01
CA LEU A 50 12.23 -6.08 5.92
C LEU A 50 13.37 -6.90 5.30
N PRO A 51 14.49 -6.29 4.86
CA PRO A 51 15.61 -7.06 4.32
C PRO A 51 16.16 -8.10 5.30
N GLN A 52 16.23 -7.77 6.60
CA GLN A 52 16.72 -8.73 7.62
C GLN A 52 15.83 -9.97 7.74
N LEU A 53 14.50 -9.79 7.70
CA LEU A 53 13.54 -10.90 7.74
C LEU A 53 13.63 -11.73 6.46
N VAL A 54 13.69 -11.08 5.30
CA VAL A 54 13.82 -11.74 3.99
C VAL A 54 15.13 -12.53 3.92
N ASP A 55 16.25 -11.95 4.35
CA ASP A 55 17.55 -12.63 4.40
C ASP A 55 17.56 -13.85 5.34
N SER A 56 16.88 -13.75 6.48
CA SER A 56 16.73 -14.85 7.41
C SER A 56 16.00 -16.03 6.75
N CYS A 57 14.91 -15.76 6.05
CA CYS A 57 14.15 -16.77 5.30
C CYS A 57 14.92 -17.27 4.08
N GLY A 58 15.67 -16.42 3.39
CA GLY A 58 16.56 -16.79 2.31
C GLY A 58 17.61 -17.81 2.75
N LYS A 59 18.26 -17.57 3.89
CA LYS A 59 19.23 -18.53 4.49
C LYS A 59 18.59 -19.87 4.78
N GLN A 60 17.36 -19.91 5.33
CA GLN A 60 16.62 -21.14 5.58
C GLN A 60 16.29 -21.89 4.28
N ALA A 61 15.96 -21.15 3.20
CA ALA A 61 15.72 -21.72 1.88
C ALA A 61 17.02 -22.08 1.12
N GLY A 62 18.20 -21.76 1.66
CA GLY A 62 19.50 -21.99 1.03
C GLY A 62 19.78 -21.07 -0.15
N VAL A 63 19.33 -19.81 -0.08
CA VAL A 63 19.54 -18.77 -1.11
C VAL A 63 19.99 -17.46 -0.48
N THR A 64 20.66 -16.63 -1.26
CA THR A 64 20.88 -15.21 -0.98
C THR A 64 19.78 -14.40 -1.66
N VAL A 65 19.31 -13.30 -1.05
CA VAL A 65 18.33 -12.40 -1.65
C VAL A 65 18.98 -11.07 -1.99
N GLN A 66 18.76 -10.59 -3.21
CA GLN A 66 19.16 -9.26 -3.66
C GLN A 66 17.95 -8.34 -3.57
N HIS A 67 18.04 -7.33 -2.72
CA HIS A 67 16.97 -6.37 -2.47
C HIS A 67 17.02 -5.20 -3.43
N GLN A 68 15.86 -4.76 -3.90
CA GLN A 68 15.67 -3.52 -4.63
C GLN A 68 14.54 -2.73 -4.00
N GLN A 69 14.86 -1.62 -3.37
CA GLN A 69 13.90 -0.67 -2.82
C GLN A 69 13.72 0.51 -3.76
N LEU A 70 12.50 0.83 -4.12
CA LEU A 70 12.15 1.92 -5.02
C LEU A 70 10.96 2.69 -4.46
N PRO A 71 10.89 4.03 -4.64
CA PRO A 71 9.66 4.76 -4.38
C PRO A 71 8.47 4.10 -5.07
N ARG A 72 7.31 4.12 -4.41
CA ARG A 72 6.12 3.43 -4.91
C ARG A 72 5.73 3.85 -6.34
N ASP A 73 5.81 5.15 -6.63
CA ASP A 73 5.51 5.73 -7.94
C ASP A 73 6.46 5.27 -9.06
N GLN A 74 7.68 4.84 -8.70
CA GLN A 74 8.66 4.28 -9.63
C GLN A 74 8.56 2.75 -9.71
N MET A 75 8.27 2.09 -8.58
CA MET A 75 8.16 0.63 -8.50
C MET A 75 7.02 0.09 -9.38
N MET A 76 5.84 0.69 -9.32
CA MET A 76 4.67 0.18 -10.04
C MET A 76 4.85 0.16 -11.56
N PRO A 77 5.28 1.25 -12.23
CA PRO A 77 5.56 1.22 -13.67
C PRO A 77 6.65 0.21 -14.04
N LYS A 78 7.69 0.08 -13.20
CA LYS A 78 8.77 -0.88 -13.40
C LYS A 78 8.26 -2.32 -13.35
N LEU A 79 7.48 -2.68 -12.33
CA LEU A 79 6.90 -4.02 -12.21
C LEU A 79 5.98 -4.36 -13.37
N LEU A 80 5.17 -3.41 -13.86
CA LEU A 80 4.33 -3.62 -15.05
C LEU A 80 5.16 -3.90 -16.31
N GLN A 81 6.26 -3.19 -16.48
CA GLN A 81 7.21 -3.45 -17.57
C GLN A 81 7.84 -4.84 -17.44
N GLU A 82 8.29 -5.23 -16.24
CA GLU A 82 8.89 -6.52 -15.96
C GLU A 82 7.88 -7.68 -16.11
N ALA A 83 6.64 -7.49 -15.66
CA ALA A 83 5.55 -8.45 -15.88
C ALA A 83 5.29 -8.67 -17.38
N SER A 84 5.22 -7.60 -18.16
CA SER A 84 5.03 -7.67 -19.62
C SER A 84 6.20 -8.35 -20.31
N ALA A 85 7.42 -8.19 -19.79
CA ALA A 85 8.64 -8.84 -20.29
C ALA A 85 8.84 -10.26 -19.77
N ARG A 86 7.98 -10.77 -18.87
CA ARG A 86 8.12 -12.03 -18.13
C ARG A 86 9.44 -12.12 -17.35
N LYS A 87 9.78 -11.02 -16.67
CA LYS A 87 11.02 -10.86 -15.88
C LYS A 87 10.73 -10.31 -14.49
N MET A 88 9.59 -10.67 -13.92
CA MET A 88 9.24 -10.27 -12.54
C MET A 88 10.35 -10.66 -11.57
N PRO A 89 10.58 -9.87 -10.51
CA PRO A 89 11.37 -10.31 -9.37
C PRO A 89 10.82 -11.62 -8.80
N ASP A 90 11.67 -12.42 -8.18
CA ASP A 90 11.24 -13.68 -7.55
C ASP A 90 10.26 -13.44 -6.41
N LEU A 91 10.51 -12.38 -5.66
CA LEU A 91 9.72 -11.94 -4.51
C LEU A 91 9.35 -10.48 -4.72
N THR A 92 8.09 -10.14 -4.51
CA THR A 92 7.64 -8.76 -4.59
C THR A 92 6.65 -8.49 -3.47
N LEU A 93 6.86 -7.39 -2.74
CA LEU A 93 5.90 -6.90 -1.76
C LEU A 93 5.11 -5.76 -2.39
N ILE A 94 3.87 -6.07 -2.81
CA ILE A 94 3.00 -5.19 -3.60
C ILE A 94 1.83 -4.72 -2.74
N ASP A 95 1.42 -3.46 -2.86
CA ASP A 95 0.17 -2.99 -2.25
C ASP A 95 -1.02 -3.81 -2.77
N ASN A 96 -1.87 -4.26 -1.87
CA ASN A 96 -2.90 -5.25 -2.17
C ASN A 96 -3.84 -4.90 -3.34
N PRO A 97 -4.24 -3.63 -3.61
CA PRO A 97 -5.13 -3.31 -4.72
C PRO A 97 -4.47 -3.46 -6.10
N ASP A 98 -3.16 -3.47 -6.15
CA ASP A 98 -2.42 -3.61 -7.41
C ASP A 98 -2.21 -5.07 -7.82
N LEU A 99 -2.33 -6.02 -6.86
CA LEU A 99 -2.05 -7.44 -7.08
C LEU A 99 -2.82 -8.03 -8.27
N GLN A 100 -4.11 -7.75 -8.35
CA GLN A 100 -4.96 -8.34 -9.39
C GLN A 100 -4.51 -7.94 -10.80
N GLN A 101 -4.00 -6.71 -10.98
CA GLN A 101 -3.46 -6.26 -12.27
C GLN A 101 -2.28 -7.13 -12.72
N PHE A 102 -1.38 -7.50 -11.79
CA PHE A 102 -0.27 -8.40 -12.11
C PHE A 102 -0.74 -9.84 -12.33
N ALA A 103 -1.71 -10.31 -11.55
CA ALA A 103 -2.26 -11.66 -11.73
C ALA A 103 -2.92 -11.85 -13.10
N THR A 104 -3.55 -10.80 -13.69
CA THR A 104 -4.12 -10.86 -15.05
C THR A 104 -3.09 -11.13 -16.14
N THR A 105 -1.84 -10.69 -15.95
CA THR A 105 -0.77 -10.87 -16.93
C THR A 105 -0.23 -12.30 -16.98
N GLY A 106 -0.58 -13.13 -15.98
CA GLY A 106 0.04 -14.45 -15.79
C GLY A 106 1.49 -14.37 -15.31
N ALA A 107 1.91 -13.24 -14.77
CA ALA A 107 3.28 -13.02 -14.30
C ALA A 107 3.52 -13.53 -12.86
N LEU A 108 2.45 -13.90 -12.14
CA LEU A 108 2.52 -14.35 -10.75
C LEU A 108 2.15 -15.82 -10.59
N VAL A 109 2.80 -16.47 -9.63
CA VAL A 109 2.50 -17.86 -9.20
C VAL A 109 1.30 -17.88 -8.29
N ALA A 110 0.36 -18.82 -8.53
CA ALA A 110 -0.75 -19.08 -7.60
C ALA A 110 -0.22 -19.78 -6.34
N LEU A 111 -0.35 -19.13 -5.19
CA LEU A 111 0.24 -19.58 -3.92
C LEU A 111 -0.55 -20.70 -3.24
N ASP A 112 -1.85 -20.81 -3.46
CA ASP A 112 -2.69 -21.91 -3.00
C ASP A 112 -2.31 -23.23 -3.68
N ASP A 113 -1.99 -23.22 -4.98
CA ASP A 113 -1.45 -24.38 -5.70
C ASP A 113 -0.08 -24.83 -5.09
N ALA A 114 0.64 -23.91 -4.45
CA ALA A 114 1.88 -24.18 -3.75
C ALA A 114 1.70 -24.63 -2.27
N GLY A 115 0.45 -24.82 -1.83
CA GLY A 115 0.14 -25.28 -0.47
C GLY A 115 0.37 -24.23 0.61
N LEU A 116 0.13 -22.97 0.33
CA LEU A 116 0.06 -21.90 1.34
C LEU A 116 -1.28 -22.00 2.08
N SER A 117 -1.24 -21.95 3.43
CA SER A 117 -2.44 -21.96 4.26
C SER A 117 -2.95 -20.53 4.51
N THR A 118 -4.24 -20.33 4.37
CA THR A 118 -4.94 -19.08 4.73
C THR A 118 -5.75 -19.22 6.02
N THR A 119 -5.61 -20.35 6.74
CA THR A 119 -6.34 -20.61 7.97
C THR A 119 -5.98 -19.60 9.06
N GLY A 120 -6.99 -19.04 9.71
CA GLY A 120 -6.85 -18.04 10.78
C GLY A 120 -6.56 -16.62 10.31
N LEU A 121 -6.51 -16.36 9.01
CA LEU A 121 -6.45 -15.01 8.46
C LEU A 121 -7.85 -14.39 8.36
N TYR A 122 -7.93 -13.06 8.41
CA TYR A 122 -9.19 -12.38 8.12
C TYR A 122 -9.64 -12.65 6.68
N PRO A 123 -10.92 -12.98 6.44
CA PRO A 123 -11.43 -13.28 5.10
C PRO A 123 -11.17 -12.16 4.08
N SER A 124 -11.31 -10.88 4.49
CA SER A 124 -11.05 -9.71 3.65
C SER A 124 -9.59 -9.64 3.16
N ILE A 125 -8.64 -10.11 3.99
CA ILE A 125 -7.21 -10.17 3.64
C ILE A 125 -6.96 -11.23 2.58
N VAL A 126 -7.57 -12.40 2.77
CA VAL A 126 -7.47 -13.50 1.79
C VAL A 126 -8.10 -13.09 0.47
N ASP A 127 -9.24 -12.41 0.51
CA ASP A 127 -9.95 -11.96 -0.69
C ASP A 127 -9.19 -10.85 -1.43
N ALA A 128 -8.50 -9.95 -0.71
CA ALA A 128 -7.62 -8.96 -1.33
C ALA A 128 -6.44 -9.60 -2.09
N GLY A 129 -6.01 -10.80 -1.67
CA GLY A 129 -4.95 -11.58 -2.33
C GLY A 129 -5.41 -12.46 -3.49
N LYS A 130 -6.72 -12.45 -3.82
CA LYS A 130 -7.30 -13.35 -4.82
C LYS A 130 -7.52 -12.68 -6.18
N TYR A 131 -7.36 -13.50 -7.21
CA TYR A 131 -7.83 -13.21 -8.57
C TYR A 131 -8.36 -14.50 -9.20
N ASN A 132 -9.57 -14.45 -9.81
CA ASN A 132 -10.24 -15.60 -10.41
C ASN A 132 -10.27 -16.85 -9.51
N GLY A 133 -10.53 -16.66 -8.21
CA GLY A 133 -10.67 -17.74 -7.23
C GLY A 133 -9.35 -18.32 -6.71
N LYS A 134 -8.19 -17.91 -7.23
CA LYS A 134 -6.86 -18.33 -6.77
C LYS A 134 -6.16 -17.22 -5.97
N VAL A 135 -5.34 -17.62 -5.00
CA VAL A 135 -4.55 -16.72 -4.16
C VAL A 135 -3.19 -16.47 -4.82
N TYR A 136 -2.88 -15.22 -5.13
CA TYR A 136 -1.60 -14.80 -5.73
C TYR A 136 -0.73 -14.00 -4.75
N GLY A 137 -1.31 -13.54 -3.66
CA GLY A 137 -0.56 -12.83 -2.63
C GLY A 137 -1.19 -12.98 -1.25
N ILE A 138 -0.36 -12.94 -0.21
CA ILE A 138 -0.82 -12.95 1.19
C ILE A 138 -0.07 -11.86 1.94
N ALA A 139 -0.83 -11.04 2.69
CA ALA A 139 -0.27 -9.98 3.51
C ALA A 139 0.34 -10.56 4.80
N PRO A 140 1.60 -10.22 5.14
CA PRO A 140 2.18 -10.56 6.43
C PRO A 140 1.61 -9.74 7.58
N GLY A 141 1.07 -8.57 7.28
CA GLY A 141 0.41 -7.65 8.19
C GLY A 141 -0.55 -6.76 7.43
N VAL A 142 -1.46 -6.11 8.16
CA VAL A 142 -2.50 -5.27 7.59
C VAL A 142 -2.63 -3.97 8.36
N ASN A 143 -3.21 -3.00 7.71
CA ASN A 143 -3.44 -1.68 8.28
C ASN A 143 -4.76 -1.07 7.77
N GLY A 144 -5.10 0.06 8.33
CA GLY A 144 -6.21 0.91 7.94
C GLY A 144 -5.92 2.33 8.39
N LEU A 145 -6.90 3.21 8.31
CA LEU A 145 -6.79 4.60 8.70
C LEU A 145 -7.68 4.90 9.88
N ALA A 146 -7.18 5.72 10.79
CA ALA A 146 -7.94 6.23 11.93
C ALA A 146 -7.68 7.73 12.14
N LEU A 147 -8.46 8.36 13.01
CA LEU A 147 -8.29 9.74 13.42
C LEU A 147 -7.42 9.81 14.68
N TYR A 148 -6.24 10.38 14.54
CA TYR A 148 -5.38 10.77 15.66
C TYR A 148 -5.78 12.15 16.17
N TYR A 149 -5.74 12.36 17.47
CA TYR A 149 -6.00 13.66 18.08
C TYR A 149 -5.05 13.95 19.23
N ASN A 150 -4.66 15.20 19.42
CA ASN A 150 -3.82 15.64 20.54
C ASN A 150 -4.70 15.82 21.79
N LYS A 151 -4.53 14.95 22.79
CA LYS A 151 -5.34 14.92 24.02
C LYS A 151 -5.22 16.20 24.82
N ASP A 152 -4.03 16.82 24.85
CA ASP A 152 -3.81 18.03 25.65
C ASP A 152 -4.56 19.21 25.02
N LEU A 153 -4.50 19.36 23.68
CA LEU A 153 -5.27 20.40 22.98
C LEU A 153 -6.78 20.20 23.14
N PHE A 154 -7.26 18.95 23.05
CA PHE A 154 -8.68 18.64 23.27
C PHE A 154 -9.12 18.95 24.71
N THR A 155 -8.32 18.56 25.69
CA THR A 155 -8.58 18.85 27.13
C THR A 155 -8.64 20.35 27.40
N HIS A 156 -7.66 21.12 26.91
CA HIS A 156 -7.64 22.57 27.08
C HIS A 156 -8.83 23.25 26.39
N ALA A 157 -9.29 22.72 25.27
CA ALA A 157 -10.46 23.23 24.57
C ALA A 157 -11.80 22.72 25.14
N GLY A 158 -11.80 21.80 26.11
CA GLY A 158 -13.01 21.18 26.64
C GLY A 158 -13.75 20.35 25.58
N LEU A 159 -13.00 19.67 24.71
CA LEU A 159 -13.54 18.83 23.61
C LEU A 159 -13.42 17.35 23.95
N GLN A 160 -14.36 16.55 23.41
CA GLN A 160 -14.25 15.10 23.31
C GLN A 160 -13.83 14.72 21.88
N PRO A 161 -13.22 13.54 21.68
CA PRO A 161 -12.95 13.03 20.34
C PRO A 161 -14.25 12.97 19.52
N PRO A 162 -14.23 13.42 18.23
CA PRO A 162 -15.44 13.51 17.42
C PRO A 162 -15.94 12.12 17.01
N THR A 163 -17.25 11.95 17.06
CA THR A 163 -17.97 10.73 16.62
C THR A 163 -18.80 10.95 15.35
N THR A 164 -18.92 12.23 14.93
CA THR A 164 -19.64 12.63 13.71
C THR A 164 -18.88 13.71 12.94
N TRP A 165 -19.21 13.91 11.67
CA TRP A 165 -18.65 15.01 10.87
C TRP A 165 -18.93 16.41 11.44
N PRO A 166 -20.16 16.71 11.92
CA PRO A 166 -20.39 17.99 12.60
C PRO A 166 -19.48 18.21 13.80
N GLU A 167 -19.25 17.18 14.62
CA GLU A 167 -18.33 17.27 15.76
C GLU A 167 -16.88 17.42 15.33
N LEU A 168 -16.46 16.70 14.26
CA LEU A 168 -15.11 16.85 13.68
C LEU A 168 -14.90 18.26 13.15
N THR A 169 -15.90 18.80 12.42
CA THR A 169 -15.86 20.19 11.93
C THR A 169 -15.75 21.19 13.08
N ALA A 170 -16.57 21.04 14.11
CA ALA A 170 -16.56 21.94 15.29
C ALA A 170 -15.22 21.87 16.03
N ALA A 171 -14.65 20.67 16.21
CA ALA A 171 -13.33 20.49 16.82
C ALA A 171 -12.24 21.11 15.94
N ALA A 172 -12.26 20.85 14.62
CA ALA A 172 -11.30 21.43 13.68
C ALA A 172 -11.36 22.97 13.68
N GLN A 173 -12.55 23.53 13.65
CA GLN A 173 -12.75 25.00 13.73
C GLN A 173 -12.18 25.56 15.04
N LYS A 174 -12.53 24.96 16.18
CA LYS A 174 -12.13 25.45 17.52
C LYS A 174 -10.62 25.36 17.74
N LEU A 175 -9.98 24.35 17.17
CA LEU A 175 -8.55 24.09 17.34
C LEU A 175 -7.69 24.74 16.23
N THR A 176 -8.30 25.42 15.26
CA THR A 176 -7.57 26.19 14.24
C THR A 176 -7.27 27.59 14.78
N HIS A 177 -6.00 27.89 15.03
CA HIS A 177 -5.56 29.21 15.44
C HIS A 177 -4.07 29.45 15.10
N GLY A 178 -3.75 30.69 14.72
CA GLY A 178 -2.38 31.08 14.37
C GLY A 178 -1.82 30.25 13.22
N LYS A 179 -0.80 29.44 13.50
CA LYS A 179 -0.19 28.53 12.53
C LYS A 179 -0.70 27.07 12.64
N GLN A 180 -1.51 26.80 13.67
CA GLN A 180 -2.06 25.48 13.93
C GLN A 180 -3.36 25.29 13.15
N TYR A 181 -3.45 24.19 12.40
CA TYR A 181 -4.67 23.71 11.78
C TYR A 181 -5.43 22.74 12.70
N GLY A 182 -6.73 22.66 12.55
CA GLY A 182 -7.55 21.72 13.29
C GLY A 182 -7.30 20.26 12.88
N ILE A 183 -7.04 20.04 11.59
CA ILE A 183 -6.80 18.70 11.05
C ILE A 183 -5.79 18.73 9.88
N ALA A 184 -5.00 17.65 9.75
CA ALA A 184 -4.16 17.35 8.61
C ALA A 184 -4.53 15.98 8.03
N PHE A 185 -4.46 15.85 6.71
CA PHE A 185 -4.63 14.60 5.95
C PHE A 185 -3.87 14.69 4.63
N SER A 186 -3.62 13.56 4.00
CA SER A 186 -3.03 13.53 2.66
C SER A 186 -4.12 13.54 1.60
N ALA A 187 -3.97 14.43 0.63
CA ALA A 187 -4.77 14.47 -0.58
C ALA A 187 -3.86 14.55 -1.81
N VAL A 188 -2.68 13.93 -1.72
CA VAL A 188 -1.70 13.89 -2.81
C VAL A 188 -2.27 13.19 -4.04
N GLY A 189 -1.85 13.60 -5.23
CA GLY A 189 -2.37 13.10 -6.52
C GLY A 189 -1.88 11.70 -6.88
N THR A 190 -1.98 10.75 -5.95
CA THR A 190 -1.60 9.34 -6.08
C THR A 190 -2.62 8.44 -5.37
N GLU A 191 -2.43 7.12 -5.45
CA GLU A 191 -3.20 6.13 -4.68
C GLU A 191 -3.31 6.48 -3.18
N GLU A 192 -2.26 7.08 -2.61
CA GLU A 192 -2.27 7.52 -1.21
C GLU A 192 -3.38 8.52 -0.92
N GLY A 193 -3.67 9.44 -1.85
CA GLY A 193 -4.78 10.40 -1.71
C GLY A 193 -6.14 9.72 -1.75
N SER A 194 -6.36 8.74 -2.65
CA SER A 194 -7.58 7.94 -2.65
C SER A 194 -7.74 7.17 -1.34
N PHE A 195 -6.71 6.46 -0.92
CA PHE A 195 -6.71 5.68 0.32
C PHE A 195 -7.09 6.54 1.53
N GLN A 196 -6.57 7.79 1.62
CA GLN A 196 -6.88 8.74 2.68
C GLN A 196 -8.32 9.29 2.61
N PHE A 197 -8.90 9.36 1.42
CA PHE A 197 -10.25 9.86 1.22
C PHE A 197 -11.32 8.75 1.38
N GLU A 198 -11.00 7.51 1.08
CA GLU A 198 -11.94 6.37 1.11
C GLU A 198 -12.69 6.18 2.43
N PRO A 199 -12.14 6.43 3.65
CA PRO A 199 -12.92 6.36 4.87
C PRO A 199 -14.11 7.32 4.88
N PHE A 200 -13.94 8.53 4.40
CA PHE A 200 -15.04 9.52 4.29
C PHE A 200 -16.04 9.10 3.22
N PHE A 201 -15.52 8.65 2.08
CA PHE A 201 -16.31 8.22 0.93
C PHE A 201 -17.21 7.01 1.26
N TRP A 202 -16.64 5.96 1.82
CA TRP A 202 -17.40 4.74 2.11
C TRP A 202 -18.28 4.86 3.35
N THR A 203 -17.85 5.56 4.37
CA THR A 203 -18.68 5.79 5.56
C THR A 203 -19.91 6.65 5.23
N ALA A 204 -19.84 7.52 4.24
CA ALA A 204 -21.01 8.21 3.70
C ALA A 204 -21.95 7.33 2.86
N GLY A 205 -21.59 6.06 2.63
CA GLY A 205 -22.36 5.12 1.81
C GLY A 205 -22.11 5.23 0.30
N ALA A 206 -21.03 5.92 -0.13
CA ALA A 206 -20.64 5.99 -1.53
C ALA A 206 -20.04 4.67 -2.03
N SER A 207 -20.01 4.47 -3.34
CA SER A 207 -19.45 3.28 -4.01
C SER A 207 -18.58 3.68 -5.18
N LEU A 208 -17.46 2.98 -5.36
CA LEU A 208 -16.56 3.18 -6.50
C LEU A 208 -17.22 2.85 -7.86
N LYS A 209 -18.36 2.15 -7.86
CA LYS A 209 -19.16 1.91 -9.08
C LYS A 209 -19.87 3.17 -9.56
N GLN A 210 -20.07 4.16 -8.68
CA GLN A 210 -20.74 5.41 -8.98
C GLN A 210 -20.07 6.57 -8.23
N LEU A 211 -19.00 7.11 -8.83
CA LEU A 211 -18.18 8.16 -8.24
C LEU A 211 -18.90 9.50 -8.09
N ASP A 212 -19.95 9.73 -8.86
CA ASP A 212 -20.76 10.97 -8.86
C ASP A 212 -22.07 10.87 -8.06
N SER A 213 -22.20 9.81 -7.22
CA SER A 213 -23.37 9.63 -6.36
C SER A 213 -23.53 10.79 -5.37
N PRO A 214 -24.77 11.08 -4.88
CA PRO A 214 -24.99 12.10 -3.85
C PRO A 214 -24.12 11.90 -2.60
N GLN A 215 -23.90 10.66 -2.20
CA GLN A 215 -23.04 10.30 -1.06
C GLN A 215 -21.56 10.62 -1.33
N ALA A 216 -21.08 10.36 -2.54
CA ALA A 216 -19.73 10.72 -2.95
C ALA A 216 -19.54 12.24 -2.96
N VAL A 217 -20.51 12.98 -3.51
CA VAL A 217 -20.53 14.45 -3.49
C VAL A 217 -20.55 14.98 -2.06
N GLN A 218 -21.34 14.38 -1.17
CA GLN A 218 -21.37 14.75 0.25
C GLN A 218 -20.00 14.56 0.90
N ALA A 219 -19.35 13.44 0.65
CA ALA A 219 -18.02 13.13 1.23
C ALA A 219 -16.95 14.11 0.71
N LEU A 220 -16.90 14.37 -0.59
CA LEU A 220 -15.92 15.30 -1.14
C LEU A 220 -16.20 16.74 -0.70
N THR A 221 -17.48 17.17 -0.62
CA THR A 221 -17.84 18.48 -0.09
C THR A 221 -17.40 18.65 1.36
N PHE A 222 -17.56 17.61 2.18
CA PHE A 222 -17.13 17.65 3.59
C PHE A 222 -15.61 17.90 3.70
N VAL A 223 -14.79 17.14 2.95
CA VAL A 223 -13.32 17.29 2.98
C VAL A 223 -12.89 18.63 2.35
N ASP A 224 -13.53 19.05 1.30
CA ASP A 224 -13.33 20.34 0.63
C ASP A 224 -13.60 21.51 1.58
N ASP A 225 -14.70 21.46 2.31
CA ASP A 225 -15.06 22.46 3.33
C ASP A 225 -13.97 22.60 4.42
N LEU A 226 -13.34 21.51 4.84
CA LEU A 226 -12.25 21.57 5.84
C LEU A 226 -11.07 22.41 5.34
N VAL A 227 -10.75 22.30 4.05
CA VAL A 227 -9.68 23.09 3.40
C VAL A 227 -10.13 24.52 3.12
N HIS A 228 -11.29 24.70 2.50
CA HIS A 228 -11.77 26.03 2.09
C HIS A 228 -12.11 26.94 3.28
N LYS A 229 -12.58 26.38 4.39
CA LYS A 229 -12.81 27.12 5.64
C LYS A 229 -11.52 27.35 6.44
N GLY A 230 -10.37 26.85 5.97
CA GLY A 230 -9.07 27.02 6.59
C GLY A 230 -8.83 26.16 7.82
N TYR A 231 -9.64 25.12 8.06
CA TYR A 231 -9.45 24.18 9.17
C TYR A 231 -8.37 23.14 8.87
N ALA A 232 -8.12 22.88 7.60
CA ALA A 232 -6.96 22.14 7.09
C ALA A 232 -6.14 23.04 6.16
N SER A 233 -4.84 22.76 6.04
CA SER A 233 -3.95 23.47 5.13
C SER A 233 -4.29 23.15 3.67
N LYS A 234 -4.18 24.14 2.78
CA LYS A 234 -4.22 23.92 1.33
C LYS A 234 -3.10 23.03 0.83
N SER A 235 -2.02 22.88 1.61
CA SER A 235 -0.88 22.02 1.28
C SER A 235 -1.19 20.53 1.37
N VAL A 236 -2.36 20.12 1.89
CA VAL A 236 -2.79 18.71 1.93
C VAL A 236 -2.72 18.04 0.55
N VAL A 237 -2.88 18.81 -0.53
CA VAL A 237 -2.76 18.31 -1.91
C VAL A 237 -1.32 17.91 -2.32
N ASN A 238 -0.33 18.31 -1.50
CA ASN A 238 1.09 18.00 -1.72
C ASN A 238 1.71 17.20 -0.58
N TRP A 239 0.99 17.01 0.54
CA TRP A 239 1.50 16.30 1.70
C TRP A 239 1.30 14.80 1.56
N SER A 240 2.39 14.06 1.67
CA SER A 240 2.36 12.62 1.91
C SER A 240 1.85 12.32 3.33
N GLN A 241 1.55 11.05 3.61
CA GLN A 241 1.21 10.61 4.98
C GLN A 241 2.35 10.86 5.97
N ALA A 242 3.61 10.85 5.52
CA ALA A 242 4.76 11.21 6.34
C ALA A 242 4.75 12.71 6.67
N ASP A 243 4.48 13.58 5.69
CA ASP A 243 4.35 15.02 5.92
C ASP A 243 3.21 15.34 6.88
N VAL A 244 2.06 14.65 6.73
CA VAL A 244 0.91 14.78 7.65
C VAL A 244 1.31 14.40 9.09
N ASN A 245 2.05 13.30 9.26
CA ASN A 245 2.58 12.90 10.55
C ASN A 245 3.50 13.98 11.14
N ASP A 246 4.36 14.57 10.34
CA ASP A 246 5.27 15.62 10.79
C ASP A 246 4.52 16.88 11.25
N GLN A 247 3.43 17.27 10.54
CA GLN A 247 2.58 18.36 10.98
C GLN A 247 1.94 18.08 12.35
N PHE A 248 1.41 16.87 12.53
CA PHE A 248 0.80 16.47 13.81
C PHE A 248 1.84 16.37 14.93
N ALA A 249 2.97 15.73 14.69
CA ALA A 249 4.06 15.56 15.65
C ALA A 249 4.71 16.90 16.08
N ALA A 250 4.71 17.89 15.19
CA ALA A 250 5.20 19.24 15.47
C ALA A 250 4.15 20.14 16.17
N GLY A 251 2.91 19.68 16.32
CA GLY A 251 1.80 20.49 16.87
C GLY A 251 1.23 21.51 15.88
N ASN A 252 1.55 21.41 14.59
CA ASN A 252 0.99 22.24 13.53
C ASN A 252 -0.41 21.78 13.12
N ALA A 253 -0.85 20.61 13.56
CA ALA A 253 -2.20 20.10 13.40
C ALA A 253 -2.68 19.45 14.71
N ALA A 254 -3.92 19.73 15.12
CA ALA A 254 -4.50 19.18 16.33
C ALA A 254 -5.03 17.76 16.15
N MET A 255 -5.40 17.41 14.93
CA MET A 255 -5.82 16.08 14.51
C MET A 255 -5.09 15.69 13.21
N MET A 256 -5.00 14.38 12.96
CA MET A 256 -4.59 13.88 11.64
C MET A 256 -5.34 12.59 11.28
N VAL A 257 -5.53 12.38 9.99
CA VAL A 257 -5.88 11.06 9.43
C VAL A 257 -4.59 10.34 9.06
N ASN A 258 -4.34 9.19 9.68
CA ASN A 258 -3.15 8.38 9.37
C ASN A 258 -3.33 6.94 9.85
N GLY A 259 -2.39 6.08 9.50
CA GLY A 259 -2.42 4.68 9.87
C GLY A 259 -1.48 4.31 11.03
N PRO A 260 -1.50 3.04 11.48
CA PRO A 260 -0.72 2.57 12.62
C PRO A 260 0.79 2.52 12.34
N TRP A 261 1.23 2.62 11.09
CA TRP A 261 2.65 2.71 10.72
C TRP A 261 3.35 3.95 11.29
N GLN A 262 2.61 4.93 11.77
CA GLN A 262 3.18 6.10 12.44
C GLN A 262 3.51 5.85 13.91
N LEU A 263 2.93 4.83 14.54
CA LEU A 263 3.10 4.53 15.96
C LEU A 263 4.56 4.30 16.37
N PRO A 264 5.39 3.55 15.60
CA PRO A 264 6.80 3.34 15.97
C PRO A 264 7.61 4.64 16.11
N VAL A 265 7.18 5.72 15.47
CA VAL A 265 7.79 7.05 15.53
C VAL A 265 7.09 7.92 16.57
N LEU A 266 5.77 8.01 16.54
CA LEU A 266 4.98 8.90 17.40
C LEU A 266 5.09 8.54 18.90
N THR A 267 5.11 7.26 19.23
CA THR A 267 5.23 6.79 20.63
C THR A 267 6.57 7.16 21.27
N LYS A 268 7.59 7.46 20.47
CA LYS A 268 8.89 7.93 20.94
C LYS A 268 8.98 9.45 21.04
N LYS A 269 7.97 10.18 20.55
CA LYS A 269 7.97 11.64 20.57
C LYS A 269 7.68 12.17 21.97
N THR A 270 8.70 12.73 22.61
CA THR A 270 8.55 13.34 23.94
C THR A 270 7.58 14.53 23.90
N GLY A 271 6.67 14.59 24.85
CA GLY A 271 5.71 15.70 25.00
C GLY A 271 4.51 15.63 24.05
N LEU A 272 4.35 14.58 23.28
CA LEU A 272 3.15 14.34 22.48
C LEU A 272 2.22 13.35 23.19
N ASN A 273 1.08 13.86 23.66
CA ASN A 273 0.02 13.06 24.26
C ASN A 273 -1.14 12.95 23.26
N PHE A 274 -1.32 11.78 22.67
CA PHE A 274 -2.33 11.58 21.62
C PHE A 274 -3.29 10.42 21.94
N GLY A 275 -4.42 10.43 21.27
CA GLY A 275 -5.38 9.33 21.23
C GLY A 275 -5.74 9.01 19.79
N ILE A 276 -6.37 7.85 19.62
CA ILE A 276 -6.78 7.34 18.31
C ILE A 276 -8.23 6.88 18.42
N VAL A 277 -9.05 7.31 17.49
CA VAL A 277 -10.46 6.92 17.36
C VAL A 277 -10.78 6.61 15.91
N PRO A 278 -11.84 5.84 15.61
CA PRO A 278 -12.31 5.65 14.26
C PRO A 278 -12.58 6.99 13.57
N ILE A 279 -12.39 7.05 12.25
CA ILE A 279 -12.78 8.23 11.46
C ILE A 279 -14.30 8.31 11.44
N PRO A 280 -14.90 9.41 11.92
CA PRO A 280 -16.34 9.49 12.07
C PRO A 280 -17.08 9.58 10.74
N GLY A 281 -18.35 9.17 10.75
CA GLY A 281 -19.28 9.33 9.64
C GLY A 281 -20.12 10.63 9.70
N PRO A 282 -21.00 10.84 8.72
CA PRO A 282 -21.92 11.97 8.69
C PRO A 282 -22.79 12.08 9.93
N THR A 283 -23.25 10.95 10.46
CA THR A 283 -24.17 10.87 11.62
C THR A 283 -23.74 9.75 12.58
N PRO A 284 -24.27 9.70 13.81
CA PRO A 284 -23.95 8.61 14.76
C PRO A 284 -24.43 7.22 14.30
N ALA A 285 -25.31 7.14 13.31
CA ALA A 285 -25.80 5.88 12.76
C ALA A 285 -24.83 5.27 11.75
N ASP A 286 -23.94 6.07 11.18
CA ASP A 286 -23.00 5.63 10.14
C ASP A 286 -21.81 4.92 10.80
N LYS A 287 -21.64 3.65 10.46
CA LYS A 287 -20.51 2.86 10.97
C LYS A 287 -19.25 3.23 10.19
N PRO A 288 -18.14 3.53 10.88
CA PRO A 288 -16.85 3.77 10.24
C PRO A 288 -16.46 2.61 9.32
N VAL A 289 -15.98 2.95 8.13
CA VAL A 289 -15.43 1.99 7.16
C VAL A 289 -14.02 2.46 6.82
N THR A 290 -13.02 1.63 7.13
CA THR A 290 -11.63 1.90 6.75
C THR A 290 -11.26 1.09 5.49
N PRO A 291 -10.42 1.63 4.58
CA PRO A 291 -9.85 0.81 3.54
C PRO A 291 -8.89 -0.22 4.14
N LEU A 292 -8.98 -1.46 3.64
CA LEU A 292 -7.97 -2.48 3.96
C LEU A 292 -6.66 -2.12 3.26
N GLY A 293 -5.68 -1.79 4.06
CA GLY A 293 -4.31 -1.55 3.62
C GLY A 293 -3.38 -2.70 3.97
N GLY A 294 -2.16 -2.59 3.51
CA GLY A 294 -1.11 -3.58 3.67
C GLY A 294 -0.70 -4.20 2.34
N GLU A 295 0.54 -4.64 2.30
CA GLU A 295 1.18 -5.21 1.15
C GLU A 295 1.08 -6.73 1.20
N VAL A 296 1.05 -7.34 0.02
CA VAL A 296 1.03 -8.80 -0.14
C VAL A 296 2.34 -9.29 -0.71
N TRP A 297 2.87 -10.40 -0.16
CA TRP A 297 3.94 -11.13 -0.78
C TRP A 297 3.42 -11.88 -2.00
N ALA A 298 4.00 -11.60 -3.16
CA ALA A 298 3.75 -12.30 -4.41
C ALA A 298 5.05 -12.93 -4.93
N VAL A 299 4.91 -14.02 -5.69
CA VAL A 299 6.01 -14.74 -6.34
C VAL A 299 5.90 -14.59 -7.84
N GLY A 300 6.97 -14.12 -8.47
CA GLY A 300 7.04 -14.00 -9.92
C GLY A 300 7.22 -15.36 -10.62
N HIS A 301 6.55 -15.54 -11.76
CA HIS A 301 6.75 -16.72 -12.59
C HIS A 301 8.17 -16.78 -13.17
N SER A 302 8.79 -17.95 -13.04
CA SER A 302 10.13 -18.25 -13.54
C SER A 302 10.27 -19.74 -13.86
N ASN A 303 11.42 -20.36 -13.62
CA ASN A 303 11.53 -21.81 -13.70
C ASN A 303 11.11 -22.48 -12.36
N PRO A 304 10.66 -23.76 -12.40
CA PRO A 304 10.12 -24.44 -11.21
C PRO A 304 11.08 -24.50 -10.00
N ALA A 305 12.39 -24.64 -10.24
CA ALA A 305 13.37 -24.69 -9.15
C ALA A 305 13.50 -23.34 -8.44
N ARG A 306 13.43 -22.24 -9.20
CA ARG A 306 13.49 -20.88 -8.69
C ARG A 306 12.20 -20.50 -7.95
N GLU A 307 11.04 -20.83 -8.53
CA GLU A 307 9.73 -20.65 -7.89
C GLU A 307 9.63 -21.38 -6.56
N ALA A 308 10.09 -22.66 -6.51
CA ALA A 308 10.07 -23.43 -5.27
C ALA A 308 10.87 -22.77 -4.13
N LYS A 309 12.02 -22.13 -4.45
CA LYS A 309 12.82 -21.38 -3.50
C LYS A 309 12.13 -20.10 -3.05
N ALA A 310 11.55 -19.32 -3.99
CA ALA A 310 10.80 -18.12 -3.67
C ALA A 310 9.57 -18.42 -2.78
N ILE A 311 8.82 -19.47 -3.11
CA ILE A 311 7.70 -19.96 -2.30
C ILE A 311 8.15 -20.36 -0.88
N ALA A 312 9.30 -21.00 -0.75
CA ALA A 312 9.84 -21.38 0.57
C ALA A 312 10.16 -20.13 1.41
N VAL A 313 10.72 -19.08 0.79
CA VAL A 313 10.96 -17.79 1.46
C VAL A 313 9.65 -17.14 1.89
N VAL A 314 8.64 -17.06 0.99
CA VAL A 314 7.32 -16.49 1.32
C VAL A 314 6.64 -17.26 2.44
N LYS A 315 6.67 -18.61 2.42
CA LYS A 315 6.12 -19.43 3.51
C LYS A 315 6.78 -19.14 4.85
N CYS A 316 8.09 -18.94 4.87
CA CYS A 316 8.83 -18.57 6.07
C CYS A 316 8.40 -17.17 6.57
N LEU A 317 8.32 -16.17 5.70
CA LEU A 317 7.92 -14.80 6.04
C LEU A 317 6.47 -14.70 6.56
N LEU A 318 5.59 -15.56 6.07
CA LEU A 318 4.19 -15.66 6.52
C LEU A 318 4.01 -16.57 7.76
N GLY A 319 5.08 -17.17 8.26
CA GLY A 319 5.07 -17.87 9.54
C GLY A 319 4.69 -16.93 10.69
N ALA A 320 3.94 -17.43 11.68
CA ALA A 320 3.33 -16.61 12.74
C ALA A 320 4.33 -15.68 13.43
N ASP A 321 5.53 -16.18 13.79
CA ASP A 321 6.54 -15.38 14.50
C ASP A 321 7.11 -14.26 13.64
N LEU A 322 7.46 -14.53 12.37
CA LEU A 322 8.05 -13.52 11.48
C LEU A 322 7.02 -12.52 10.99
N SER A 323 5.80 -12.99 10.69
CA SER A 323 4.66 -12.10 10.37
C SER A 323 4.37 -11.15 11.54
N LEU A 324 4.40 -11.63 12.79
CA LEU A 324 4.23 -10.77 13.97
C LEU A 324 5.42 -9.81 14.18
N GLN A 325 6.66 -10.27 13.94
CA GLN A 325 7.83 -9.39 13.98
C GLN A 325 7.73 -8.27 12.96
N TRP A 326 7.36 -8.60 11.71
CA TRP A 326 7.11 -7.59 10.68
C TRP A 326 6.00 -6.62 11.08
N SER A 327 4.84 -7.13 11.52
CA SER A 327 3.71 -6.29 11.91
C SER A 327 4.10 -5.30 13.01
N LYS A 328 4.86 -5.74 14.01
CA LYS A 328 5.36 -4.85 15.08
C LYS A 328 6.35 -3.81 14.55
N ALA A 329 7.28 -4.20 13.68
CA ALA A 329 8.26 -3.29 13.11
C ALA A 329 7.61 -2.24 12.19
N ALA A 330 6.65 -2.66 11.37
CA ALA A 330 5.91 -1.78 10.47
C ALA A 330 4.83 -0.94 11.17
N GLY A 331 4.50 -1.27 12.43
CA GLY A 331 3.36 -0.68 13.13
C GLY A 331 2.01 -1.24 12.67
N TYR A 332 2.00 -2.39 12.01
CA TYR A 332 0.80 -3.02 11.45
C TYR A 332 0.12 -3.97 12.44
N LEU A 333 -1.09 -4.35 12.10
CA LEU A 333 -1.77 -5.46 12.74
C LEU A 333 -1.39 -6.77 12.03
N SER A 334 -1.36 -7.86 12.79
CA SER A 334 -1.19 -9.19 12.21
C SER A 334 -2.35 -9.53 11.27
N SER A 335 -2.04 -10.20 10.18
CA SER A 335 -3.08 -10.78 9.31
C SER A 335 -3.86 -11.91 9.97
N ASN A 336 -3.29 -12.51 11.03
CA ASN A 336 -3.97 -13.54 11.84
C ASN A 336 -4.90 -12.88 12.85
N THR A 337 -6.16 -13.31 12.87
CA THR A 337 -7.22 -12.73 13.72
C THR A 337 -6.87 -12.75 15.20
N THR A 338 -6.43 -13.91 15.73
CA THR A 338 -6.08 -14.06 17.17
C THR A 338 -4.88 -13.19 17.55
N ALA A 339 -3.88 -13.12 16.68
CA ALA A 339 -2.68 -12.31 16.95
C ALA A 339 -3.00 -10.80 16.89
N ALA A 340 -3.86 -10.35 15.95
CA ALA A 340 -4.30 -8.95 15.87
C ALA A 340 -5.12 -8.54 17.11
N GLU A 341 -6.06 -9.40 17.54
CA GLU A 341 -6.81 -9.16 18.79
C GLU A 341 -5.89 -9.05 20.01
N GLN A 342 -4.85 -9.87 20.08
CA GLN A 342 -3.88 -9.80 21.17
C GLN A 342 -3.05 -8.52 21.08
N GLN A 343 -2.63 -8.09 19.90
CA GLN A 343 -1.94 -6.80 19.72
C GLN A 343 -2.78 -5.62 20.23
N GLY A 344 -4.10 -5.61 19.94
CA GLY A 344 -5.00 -4.56 20.42
C GLY A 344 -5.21 -4.56 21.95
N LYS A 345 -5.06 -5.73 22.62
CA LYS A 345 -5.07 -5.82 24.08
C LYS A 345 -3.75 -5.34 24.71
N ASP A 346 -2.65 -5.64 24.04
CA ASP A 346 -1.29 -5.33 24.53
C ASP A 346 -0.93 -3.84 24.32
N ASP A 347 -1.43 -3.23 23.22
CA ASP A 347 -1.22 -1.81 22.90
C ASP A 347 -2.56 -1.08 22.67
N PRO A 348 -3.00 -0.24 23.62
CA PRO A 348 -4.23 0.54 23.48
C PRO A 348 -4.28 1.43 22.23
N ASN A 349 -3.13 1.84 21.68
CA ASN A 349 -3.08 2.63 20.44
C ASN A 349 -3.51 1.83 19.22
N LEU A 350 -3.42 0.49 19.27
CA LEU A 350 -3.88 -0.39 18.21
C LEU A 350 -5.36 -0.77 18.31
N ALA A 351 -5.98 -0.54 19.46
CA ALA A 351 -7.35 -1.00 19.73
C ALA A 351 -8.38 -0.45 18.73
N ALA A 352 -8.26 0.82 18.32
CA ALA A 352 -9.14 1.42 17.32
C ALA A 352 -8.98 0.73 15.96
N PHE A 353 -7.76 0.48 15.54
CA PHE A 353 -7.48 -0.19 14.26
C PHE A 353 -7.97 -1.65 14.25
N VAL A 354 -7.80 -2.39 15.37
CA VAL A 354 -8.33 -3.75 15.50
C VAL A 354 -9.86 -3.77 15.36
N ALA A 355 -10.54 -2.81 16.00
CA ALA A 355 -11.99 -2.70 15.90
C ALA A 355 -12.45 -2.42 14.45
N GLU A 356 -11.71 -1.60 13.71
CA GLU A 356 -12.02 -1.26 12.32
C GLU A 356 -11.76 -2.40 11.33
N LEU A 357 -10.86 -3.36 11.65
CA LEU A 357 -10.63 -4.52 10.78
C LEU A 357 -11.90 -5.34 10.53
N ALA A 358 -12.84 -5.35 11.47
CA ALA A 358 -14.11 -6.06 11.32
C ALA A 358 -15.00 -5.46 10.21
N THR A 359 -14.82 -4.17 9.89
CA THR A 359 -15.55 -3.43 8.86
C THR A 359 -14.65 -2.96 7.71
N ALA A 360 -13.36 -3.33 7.76
CA ALA A 360 -12.40 -2.96 6.72
C ALA A 360 -12.82 -3.51 5.36
N ARG A 361 -12.74 -2.65 4.35
CA ARG A 361 -13.16 -2.95 2.99
C ARG A 361 -11.94 -3.11 2.09
N ALA A 362 -11.85 -4.25 1.39
CA ALA A 362 -10.87 -4.40 0.33
C ALA A 362 -11.13 -3.39 -0.78
N ARG A 363 -10.11 -2.63 -1.17
CA ARG A 363 -10.23 -1.57 -2.18
C ARG A 363 -10.71 -2.10 -3.53
N THR A 364 -10.34 -3.30 -3.89
CA THR A 364 -10.75 -3.99 -5.12
C THR A 364 -12.14 -4.65 -5.06
N ALA A 365 -12.84 -4.64 -3.92
CA ALA A 365 -14.09 -5.39 -3.72
C ALA A 365 -15.19 -5.01 -4.72
N ASP A 366 -15.27 -3.75 -5.15
CA ASP A 366 -16.31 -3.27 -6.06
C ASP A 366 -15.99 -3.52 -7.53
N LEU A 367 -14.73 -3.32 -7.93
CA LEU A 367 -14.31 -3.16 -9.31
C LEU A 367 -13.23 -4.16 -9.74
N GLY A 368 -12.67 -4.94 -8.80
CA GLY A 368 -11.59 -5.86 -9.12
C GLY A 368 -10.42 -5.13 -9.78
N THR A 369 -10.03 -5.59 -10.96
CA THR A 369 -8.95 -5.00 -11.77
C THR A 369 -9.25 -3.59 -12.29
N GLY A 370 -10.47 -3.13 -12.19
CA GLY A 370 -10.87 -1.75 -12.52
C GLY A 370 -10.56 -0.73 -11.42
N TYR A 371 -10.20 -1.20 -10.21
CA TYR A 371 -9.92 -0.31 -9.08
C TYR A 371 -8.84 0.74 -9.37
N PRO A 372 -7.65 0.41 -9.92
CA PRO A 372 -6.59 1.43 -10.12
C PRO A 372 -7.05 2.62 -10.96
N LYS A 373 -7.90 2.36 -11.95
CA LYS A 373 -8.46 3.42 -12.79
C LYS A 373 -9.47 4.30 -12.05
N ALA A 374 -10.35 3.68 -11.27
CA ALA A 374 -11.32 4.40 -10.45
C ALA A 374 -10.61 5.22 -9.35
N SER A 375 -9.56 4.66 -8.72
CA SER A 375 -8.72 5.38 -7.76
C SER A 375 -8.06 6.58 -8.40
N GLN A 376 -7.48 6.44 -9.61
CA GLN A 376 -6.89 7.56 -10.34
C GLN A 376 -7.91 8.68 -10.61
N ALA A 377 -9.11 8.33 -11.03
CA ALA A 377 -10.17 9.30 -11.25
C ALA A 377 -10.58 9.99 -9.93
N LEU A 378 -10.63 9.22 -8.82
CA LEU A 378 -11.02 9.72 -7.50
C LEU A 378 -9.99 10.70 -6.94
N TYR A 379 -8.69 10.36 -6.91
CA TYR A 379 -7.68 11.31 -6.42
C TYR A 379 -7.51 12.53 -7.33
N THR A 380 -7.77 12.39 -8.64
CA THR A 380 -7.79 13.55 -9.55
C THR A 380 -8.94 14.49 -9.23
N ALA A 381 -10.15 13.96 -8.93
CA ALA A 381 -11.27 14.77 -8.49
C ALA A 381 -10.99 15.45 -7.14
N LEU A 382 -10.40 14.72 -6.18
CA LEU A 382 -9.98 15.24 -4.88
C LEU A 382 -9.01 16.43 -5.05
N GLN A 383 -7.96 16.25 -5.84
CA GLN A 383 -6.99 17.32 -6.17
C GLN A 383 -7.67 18.54 -6.79
N SER A 384 -8.55 18.31 -7.77
CA SER A 384 -9.22 19.38 -8.50
C SER A 384 -10.15 20.22 -7.59
N ALA A 385 -10.85 19.58 -6.66
CA ALA A 385 -11.69 20.25 -5.69
C ALA A 385 -10.85 21.02 -4.66
N LEU A 386 -9.95 20.35 -3.96
CA LEU A 386 -9.19 20.92 -2.84
C LEU A 386 -8.23 22.05 -3.26
N ALA A 387 -7.72 22.03 -4.49
CA ALA A 387 -6.96 23.14 -5.05
C ALA A 387 -7.82 24.38 -5.32
N GLY A 388 -9.14 24.28 -5.20
CA GLY A 388 -10.10 25.39 -5.38
C GLY A 388 -10.47 25.68 -6.82
N GLY A 389 -10.24 24.73 -7.73
CA GLY A 389 -10.51 24.92 -9.17
C GLY A 389 -11.87 24.43 -9.62
N THR A 390 -12.47 23.46 -8.93
CA THR A 390 -13.66 22.74 -9.40
C THR A 390 -14.60 22.42 -8.24
N ALA A 391 -15.88 22.67 -8.40
CA ALA A 391 -16.86 22.25 -7.38
C ALA A 391 -16.88 20.71 -7.24
N PRO A 392 -17.04 20.16 -6.02
CA PRO A 392 -17.02 18.72 -5.74
C PRO A 392 -17.89 17.89 -6.68
N GLN A 393 -19.12 18.33 -6.94
CA GLN A 393 -20.03 17.64 -7.86
C GLN A 393 -19.48 17.57 -9.30
N ALA A 394 -18.90 18.64 -9.81
CA ALA A 394 -18.34 18.66 -11.16
C ALA A 394 -17.06 17.83 -11.26
N ALA A 395 -16.23 17.86 -10.23
CA ALA A 395 -15.01 17.04 -10.15
C ALA A 395 -15.35 15.54 -10.17
N LEU A 396 -16.35 15.11 -9.39
CA LEU A 396 -16.78 13.71 -9.33
C LEU A 396 -17.53 13.25 -10.58
N ALA A 397 -18.34 14.14 -11.22
CA ALA A 397 -18.97 13.84 -12.51
C ALA A 397 -17.92 13.57 -13.60
N LYS A 398 -16.82 14.34 -13.61
CA LYS A 398 -15.70 14.07 -14.50
C LYS A 398 -15.01 12.77 -14.14
N ALA A 399 -14.76 12.51 -12.86
CA ALA A 399 -14.16 11.26 -12.40
C ALA A 399 -14.96 10.02 -12.83
N GLN A 400 -16.30 10.10 -12.77
CA GLN A 400 -17.17 9.02 -13.23
C GLN A 400 -17.00 8.75 -14.75
N GLN A 401 -16.86 9.80 -15.56
CA GLN A 401 -16.61 9.66 -16.99
C GLN A 401 -15.23 9.05 -17.26
N ASP A 402 -14.19 9.54 -16.56
CA ASP A 402 -12.81 9.06 -16.72
C ASP A 402 -12.68 7.60 -16.29
N ALA A 403 -13.36 7.18 -15.23
CA ALA A 403 -13.36 5.79 -14.77
C ALA A 403 -14.09 4.84 -15.75
N ALA A 404 -15.10 5.31 -16.46
CA ALA A 404 -15.89 4.52 -17.42
C ALA A 404 -15.23 4.40 -18.81
N SER A 405 -14.34 5.33 -19.18
CA SER A 405 -13.64 5.34 -20.49
C SER A 405 -12.55 4.28 -20.56
#